data_260beba76a1bdefba219ffdc10cfc4a8
#
_entry.id   260beba76a1bdefba219ffdc10cfc4a8
#
_cell.length_a   1.000
_cell.length_b   1.000
_cell.length_c   1.000
_cell.angle_alpha   90.00
_cell.angle_beta   90.00
_cell.angle_gamma   90.00
#
_symmetry.space_group_name_H-M   'P 1'
#
loop_
_entity.id
_entity.type
_entity.pdbx_description
1 polymer ?
#
loop_
_entity_poly.entity_id
_entity_poly.type
_entity_poly.pdbx_seq_one_letter_code
_entity_poly.pdbx_strand_id
1 'polypeptide(L)'
;MAPDDNIPIACVLSALTPEQREREGVLLREHMASVQEVREHDDGFTFRYVADPALFVRMAELVALEHRCCPFLTLQLEWSRGQQAVPWLNITGGARIKEFVRSTFTPTPR
;
A
#
# COMPACT_ATOMS: atom_id res chain seq x y z
N MET A 1 10.48 0.24 -21.78
CA MET A 1 10.61 1.63 -21.32
C MET A 1 11.16 1.61 -19.91
N ALA A 2 12.17 2.40 -19.65
CA ALA A 2 12.74 2.45 -18.32
C ALA A 2 11.72 2.97 -17.31
N PRO A 3 11.79 2.54 -16.03
CA PRO A 3 10.95 3.14 -14.99
C PRO A 3 11.16 4.64 -14.97
N ASP A 4 10.10 5.38 -14.65
CA ASP A 4 10.18 6.82 -14.58
C ASP A 4 10.82 7.22 -13.25
N ASP A 5 12.16 7.23 -13.24
CA ASP A 5 12.95 7.61 -12.07
C ASP A 5 12.85 9.09 -11.73
N ASN A 6 12.18 9.87 -12.62
CA ASN A 6 12.00 11.29 -12.41
C ASN A 6 10.75 11.64 -11.63
N ILE A 7 9.92 10.65 -11.27
CA ILE A 7 8.74 10.91 -10.44
C ILE A 7 9.23 11.28 -9.04
N PRO A 8 8.89 12.49 -8.55
CA PRO A 8 9.29 12.88 -7.19
C PRO A 8 8.68 11.97 -6.14
N ILE A 9 9.47 11.62 -5.11
CA ILE A 9 8.96 10.87 -3.95
C ILE A 9 8.37 11.88 -2.98
N ALA A 10 7.16 12.34 -3.29
CA ALA A 10 6.47 13.34 -2.49
C ALA A 10 4.98 13.14 -2.64
N CYS A 11 4.27 13.13 -1.53
CA CYS A 11 2.81 13.03 -1.54
C CYS A 11 2.20 14.34 -2.08
N VAL A 12 1.20 14.19 -2.92
CA VAL A 12 0.43 15.32 -3.45
C VAL A 12 -0.82 15.45 -2.58
N LEU A 13 -0.69 16.20 -1.48
CA LEU A 13 -1.77 16.30 -0.48
C LEU A 13 -3.04 16.90 -1.07
N SER A 14 -2.91 17.80 -2.04
CA SER A 14 -4.06 18.42 -2.71
C SER A 14 -4.79 17.47 -3.66
N ALA A 15 -4.26 16.29 -3.94
CA ALA A 15 -4.92 15.31 -4.81
C ALA A 15 -6.15 14.68 -4.17
N LEU A 16 -6.28 14.77 -2.85
CA LEU A 16 -7.42 14.22 -2.11
C LEU A 16 -8.23 15.37 -1.49
N THR A 17 -9.55 15.20 -1.46
CA THR A 17 -10.41 16.10 -0.69
C THR A 17 -10.15 15.88 0.80
N PRO A 18 -10.60 16.82 1.69
CA PRO A 18 -10.49 16.59 3.13
C PRO A 18 -11.15 15.28 3.59
N GLU A 19 -12.31 14.95 3.04
CA GLU A 19 -13.00 13.68 3.37
C GLU A 19 -12.19 12.47 2.90
N GLN A 20 -11.60 12.55 1.71
CA GLN A 20 -10.76 11.46 1.19
C GLN A 20 -9.50 11.28 2.02
N ARG A 21 -8.88 12.36 2.50
CA ARG A 21 -7.71 12.26 3.37
C ARG A 21 -8.07 11.63 4.71
N GLU A 22 -9.22 11.97 5.27
CA GLU A 22 -9.70 11.35 6.49
C GLU A 22 -9.95 9.86 6.28
N ARG A 23 -10.60 9.50 5.17
CA ARG A 23 -10.86 8.11 4.81
C ARG A 23 -9.56 7.34 4.61
N GLU A 24 -8.61 7.93 3.92
CA GLU A 24 -7.29 7.32 3.71
C GLU A 24 -6.61 7.03 5.05
N GLY A 25 -6.68 7.96 6.00
CA GLY A 25 -6.12 7.76 7.34
C GLY A 25 -6.76 6.59 8.08
N VAL A 26 -8.10 6.45 7.99
CA VAL A 26 -8.83 5.32 8.59
C VAL A 26 -8.37 4.01 7.97
N LEU A 27 -8.31 3.96 6.63
CA LEU A 27 -7.93 2.74 5.91
C LEU A 27 -6.47 2.38 6.15
N LEU A 28 -5.59 3.36 6.27
CA LEU A 28 -4.17 3.12 6.55
C LEU A 28 -3.99 2.52 7.96
N ARG A 29 -4.73 3.02 8.93
CA ARG A 29 -4.72 2.44 10.29
C ARG A 29 -5.26 1.00 10.27
N GLU A 30 -6.29 0.73 9.45
CA GLU A 30 -6.82 -0.63 9.31
C GLU A 30 -5.78 -1.55 8.67
N HIS A 31 -5.08 -1.08 7.63
CA HIS A 31 -3.97 -1.80 7.03
C HIS A 31 -2.94 -2.18 8.11
N MET A 32 -2.51 -1.20 8.90
CA MET A 32 -1.51 -1.43 9.95
C MET A 32 -1.96 -2.47 10.97
N ALA A 33 -3.25 -2.45 11.33
CA ALA A 33 -3.82 -3.38 12.31
C ALA A 33 -4.04 -4.79 11.72
N SER A 34 -4.15 -4.90 10.39
CA SER A 34 -4.57 -6.13 9.71
C SER A 34 -3.42 -6.91 9.07
N VAL A 35 -2.27 -6.29 8.87
CA VAL A 35 -1.13 -6.95 8.24
C VAL A 35 -0.64 -8.11 9.09
N GLN A 36 -0.54 -9.30 8.46
CA GLN A 36 -0.12 -10.53 9.12
C GLN A 36 1.36 -10.83 8.90
N GLU A 37 1.90 -10.36 7.78
CA GLU A 37 3.29 -10.62 7.41
C GLU A 37 3.77 -9.49 6.51
N VAL A 38 5.03 -9.10 6.67
CA VAL A 38 5.69 -8.11 5.82
C VAL A 38 6.93 -8.76 5.24
N ARG A 39 7.10 -8.67 3.92
CA ARG A 39 8.31 -9.10 3.22
C ARG A 39 8.96 -7.91 2.56
N GLU A 40 10.23 -7.72 2.82
CA GLU A 40 10.99 -6.64 2.17
C GLU A 40 11.68 -7.20 0.93
N HIS A 41 11.64 -6.40 -0.15
CA HIS A 41 12.31 -6.70 -1.43
C HIS A 41 13.24 -5.56 -1.80
N ASP A 42 14.07 -5.74 -2.82
CA ASP A 42 14.99 -4.70 -3.26
C ASP A 42 14.26 -3.44 -3.74
N ASP A 43 13.07 -3.60 -4.29
CA ASP A 43 12.30 -2.51 -4.89
C ASP A 43 11.03 -2.15 -4.11
N GLY A 44 10.82 -2.72 -2.93
CA GLY A 44 9.63 -2.41 -2.14
C GLY A 44 9.30 -3.44 -1.08
N PHE A 45 7.98 -3.62 -0.85
CA PHE A 45 7.47 -4.49 0.22
C PHE A 45 6.24 -5.24 -0.24
N THR A 46 6.00 -6.40 0.39
CA THR A 46 4.77 -7.18 0.22
C THR A 46 4.13 -7.37 1.59
N PHE A 47 2.83 -7.10 1.67
CA PHE A 47 2.04 -7.20 2.90
C PHE A 47 0.97 -8.26 2.73
N ARG A 48 0.84 -9.17 3.72
CA ARG A 48 -0.16 -10.24 3.70
C ARG A 48 -1.31 -9.92 4.63
N TYR A 49 -2.54 -10.20 4.16
CA TYR A 49 -3.75 -10.01 4.95
C TYR A 49 -4.46 -11.34 5.16
N VAL A 50 -5.43 -11.36 6.09
CA VAL A 50 -6.34 -12.49 6.24
C VAL A 50 -7.31 -12.55 5.05
N ALA A 51 -7.87 -13.72 4.79
CA ALA A 51 -8.82 -13.95 3.68
C ALA A 51 -10.21 -13.45 4.05
N ASP A 52 -10.36 -12.13 4.13
CA ASP A 52 -11.61 -11.46 4.46
C ASP A 52 -12.02 -10.58 3.27
N PRO A 53 -13.12 -10.92 2.57
CA PRO A 53 -13.56 -10.13 1.41
C PRO A 53 -13.85 -8.67 1.72
N ALA A 54 -14.42 -8.36 2.88
CA ALA A 54 -14.71 -6.98 3.25
C ALA A 54 -13.42 -6.18 3.45
N LEU A 55 -12.42 -6.78 4.09
CA LEU A 55 -11.11 -6.17 4.24
C LEU A 55 -10.45 -5.95 2.87
N PHE A 56 -10.56 -6.93 1.99
CA PHE A 56 -9.98 -6.83 0.65
C PHE A 56 -10.54 -5.62 -0.10
N VAL A 57 -11.85 -5.41 -0.04
CA VAL A 57 -12.51 -4.26 -0.69
C VAL A 57 -12.00 -2.95 -0.09
N ARG A 58 -11.85 -2.88 1.22
CA ARG A 58 -11.32 -1.66 1.87
C ARG A 58 -9.86 -1.41 1.52
N MET A 59 -9.05 -2.47 1.38
CA MET A 59 -7.66 -2.30 0.95
C MET A 59 -7.56 -1.87 -0.50
N ALA A 60 -8.51 -2.28 -1.35
CA ALA A 60 -8.61 -1.78 -2.72
C ALA A 60 -8.94 -0.28 -2.73
N GLU A 61 -9.80 0.17 -1.84
CA GLU A 61 -10.08 1.60 -1.68
C GLU A 61 -8.83 2.36 -1.24
N LEU A 62 -8.08 1.81 -0.29
CA LEU A 62 -6.81 2.39 0.16
C LEU A 62 -5.83 2.54 -1.01
N VAL A 63 -5.70 1.49 -1.82
CA VAL A 63 -4.83 1.51 -3.01
C VAL A 63 -5.23 2.65 -3.95
N ALA A 64 -6.53 2.82 -4.20
CA ALA A 64 -7.01 3.87 -5.08
C ALA A 64 -6.67 5.27 -4.55
N LEU A 65 -6.83 5.49 -3.25
CA LEU A 65 -6.51 6.78 -2.63
C LEU A 65 -5.00 7.03 -2.60
N GLU A 66 -4.22 5.99 -2.25
CA GLU A 66 -2.76 6.10 -2.21
C GLU A 66 -2.17 6.40 -3.58
N HIS A 67 -2.69 5.78 -4.63
CA HIS A 67 -2.22 6.04 -5.99
C HIS A 67 -2.42 7.50 -6.38
N ARG A 68 -3.48 8.14 -5.92
CA ARG A 68 -3.75 9.55 -6.22
C ARG A 68 -2.78 10.48 -5.52
N CYS A 69 -2.46 10.23 -4.25
CA CYS A 69 -1.59 11.11 -3.50
C CYS A 69 -0.11 10.72 -3.57
N CYS A 70 0.19 9.47 -3.90
CA CYS A 70 1.56 8.94 -3.97
C CYS A 70 1.85 8.32 -5.33
N PRO A 71 1.91 9.14 -6.40
CA PRO A 71 2.03 8.61 -7.78
C PRO A 71 3.37 7.93 -8.06
N PHE A 72 4.32 8.02 -7.14
CA PHE A 72 5.61 7.35 -7.27
C PHE A 72 5.57 5.87 -6.86
N LEU A 73 4.43 5.37 -6.37
CA LEU A 73 4.27 3.99 -5.95
C LEU A 73 3.57 3.17 -7.02
N THR A 74 4.05 1.94 -7.24
CA THR A 74 3.28 0.90 -7.93
C THR A 74 2.59 0.06 -6.88
N LEU A 75 1.25 -0.02 -6.96
CA LEU A 75 0.42 -0.69 -5.98
C LEU A 75 -0.29 -1.85 -6.67
N GLN A 76 -0.14 -3.06 -6.13
CA GLN A 76 -0.75 -4.26 -6.70
C GLN A 76 -1.38 -5.06 -5.58
N LEU A 77 -2.71 -5.13 -5.59
CA LEU A 77 -3.46 -5.94 -4.63
C LEU A 77 -3.89 -7.21 -5.34
N GLU A 78 -3.54 -8.36 -4.76
CA GLU A 78 -3.73 -9.65 -5.39
C GLU A 78 -4.36 -10.64 -4.43
N TRP A 79 -5.28 -11.44 -4.94
CA TRP A 79 -5.84 -12.58 -4.21
C TRP A 79 -5.88 -13.75 -5.19
N SER A 80 -4.88 -14.61 -5.12
CA SER A 80 -4.74 -15.74 -6.02
C SER A 80 -5.82 -16.77 -5.79
N ARG A 81 -6.05 -17.61 -6.80
CA ARG A 81 -7.02 -18.69 -6.69
C ARG A 81 -6.56 -19.76 -5.69
N GLY A 82 -7.52 -20.47 -5.12
CA GLY A 82 -7.26 -21.55 -4.17
C GLY A 82 -7.94 -21.29 -2.83
N GLN A 83 -8.39 -22.36 -2.18
CA GLN A 83 -9.13 -22.22 -0.92
C GLN A 83 -8.27 -21.68 0.21
N GLN A 84 -6.96 -21.93 0.16
CA GLN A 84 -6.03 -21.50 1.19
C GLN A 84 -5.33 -20.16 0.82
N ALA A 85 -5.66 -19.60 -0.34
CA ALA A 85 -5.05 -18.36 -0.77
C ALA A 85 -5.49 -17.19 0.11
N VAL A 86 -4.56 -16.25 0.31
CA VAL A 86 -4.81 -15.03 1.08
C VAL A 86 -4.41 -13.81 0.25
N PRO A 87 -4.98 -12.63 0.51
CA PRO A 87 -4.62 -11.43 -0.23
C PRO A 87 -3.22 -10.94 0.13
N TRP A 88 -2.56 -10.34 -0.87
CA TRP A 88 -1.27 -9.67 -0.71
C TRP A 88 -1.32 -8.29 -1.36
N LEU A 89 -0.67 -7.33 -0.74
CA LEU A 89 -0.46 -6.00 -1.32
C LEU A 89 1.04 -5.83 -1.60
N ASN A 90 1.40 -5.63 -2.86
CA ASN A 90 2.76 -5.31 -3.27
C ASN A 90 2.86 -3.80 -3.47
N ILE A 91 3.83 -3.17 -2.80
CA ILE A 91 4.14 -1.75 -2.99
C ILE A 91 5.58 -1.67 -3.46
N THR A 92 5.78 -1.26 -4.70
CA THR A 92 7.10 -1.19 -5.32
C THR A 92 7.32 0.17 -5.98
N GLY A 93 8.54 0.45 -6.40
CA GLY A 93 8.89 1.70 -7.04
C GLY A 93 10.40 1.96 -7.01
N GLY A 94 11.18 0.89 -6.84
CA GLY A 94 12.63 0.98 -6.77
C GLY A 94 13.13 1.18 -5.34
N ALA A 95 14.44 1.15 -5.16
CA ALA A 95 15.05 1.23 -3.83
C ALA A 95 14.72 2.56 -3.12
N ARG A 96 14.51 3.64 -3.89
CA ARG A 96 14.30 4.98 -3.35
C ARG A 96 13.03 5.10 -2.53
N ILE A 97 11.98 4.30 -2.80
CA ILE A 97 10.71 4.42 -2.09
C ILE A 97 10.68 3.64 -0.78
N LYS A 98 11.69 2.81 -0.51
CA LYS A 98 11.63 1.86 0.60
C LYS A 98 11.50 2.54 1.96
N GLU A 99 12.24 3.62 2.19
CA GLU A 99 12.13 4.34 3.47
C GLU A 99 10.74 4.94 3.67
N PHE A 100 10.17 5.49 2.60
CA PHE A 100 8.80 6.01 2.64
C PHE A 100 7.81 4.91 3.00
N VAL A 101 7.90 3.76 2.31
CA VAL A 101 6.97 2.65 2.55
C VAL A 101 7.16 2.08 3.96
N ARG A 102 8.42 1.96 4.41
CA ARG A 102 8.70 1.45 5.75
C ARG A 102 8.05 2.31 6.82
N SER A 103 8.15 3.63 6.71
CA SER A 103 7.62 4.54 7.72
C SER A 103 6.10 4.70 7.62
N THR A 104 5.52 4.54 6.43
CA THR A 104 4.10 4.83 6.20
C THR A 104 3.22 3.58 6.32
N PHE A 105 3.69 2.42 5.83
CA PHE A 105 2.86 1.22 5.69
C PHE A 105 3.27 0.06 6.59
N THR A 106 4.48 0.07 7.15
CA THR A 106 4.96 -1.07 7.94
C THR A 106 4.60 -0.87 9.40
N PRO A 107 3.92 -1.87 10.03
CA PRO A 107 3.58 -1.77 11.46
C PRO A 107 4.85 -1.61 12.30
N THR A 108 4.77 -0.73 13.30
CA THR A 108 5.88 -0.52 14.21
C THR A 108 6.06 -1.76 15.09
N PRO A 109 7.27 -2.33 15.19
CA PRO A 109 7.51 -3.43 16.14
C PRO A 109 7.26 -2.97 17.57
N ARG A 110 6.68 -3.85 18.35
CA ARG A 110 6.48 -3.60 19.77
C ARG A 110 7.72 -3.97 20.57
#